data_c3c270413c54c860875a023173c5fb43
#
_entry.id   c3c270413c54c860875a023173c5fb43
#
_cell.length_a   1.000
_cell.length_b   1.000
_cell.length_c   1.000
_cell.angle_alpha   90.00
_cell.angle_beta   90.00
_cell.angle_gamma   90.00
#
_symmetry.space_group_name_H-M   'P 1'
#
loop_
_entity.id
_entity.type
_entity.pdbx_description
1 polymer ?
#
loop_
_entity_poly.entity_id
_entity_poly.type
_entity_poly.pdbx_seq_one_letter_code
_entity_poly.pdbx_strand_id
1 'polypeptide(L)' 'MLICIINPNTTKKMTDRIEAAANKVASNGTRIVATNPKNGPESIEGYYDEVFCIPGILEEVFL' A
#
# COMPACT_ATOMS: atom_id res chain seq x y z
N MET A 1 -3.63 10.37 15.47
CA MET A 1 -3.47 10.57 14.00
C MET A 1 -3.75 9.26 13.28
N LEU A 2 -4.42 9.32 12.16
CA LEU A 2 -4.61 8.17 11.28
C LEU A 2 -3.71 8.31 10.06
N ILE A 3 -2.90 7.30 9.79
CA ILE A 3 -2.02 7.28 8.63
C ILE A 3 -2.43 6.10 7.75
N CYS A 4 -2.70 6.38 6.48
CA CYS A 4 -3.00 5.34 5.50
C CYS A 4 -1.79 5.15 4.58
N ILE A 5 -1.32 3.92 4.48
CA ILE A 5 -0.21 3.55 3.61
C ILE A 5 -0.77 2.74 2.44
N ILE A 6 -0.46 3.14 1.22
CA ILE A 6 -0.87 2.40 0.03
C ILE A 6 0.37 1.77 -0.60
N ASN A 7 0.44 0.44 -0.54
CA ASN A 7 1.45 -0.31 -1.28
C ASN A 7 0.99 -0.39 -2.75
N PRO A 8 1.74 0.14 -3.71
CA PRO A 8 1.31 0.13 -5.11
C PRO A 8 1.37 -1.25 -5.76
N ASN A 9 2.06 -2.19 -5.15
CA ASN A 9 2.11 -3.59 -5.61
C ASN A 9 0.87 -4.32 -5.12
N THR A 10 0.44 -5.36 -5.84
CA THR A 10 -0.78 -6.10 -5.45
C THR A 10 -0.51 -7.18 -4.40
N THR A 11 0.72 -7.36 -3.97
CA THR A 11 1.11 -8.42 -3.04
C THR A 11 0.66 -8.10 -1.61
N LYS A 12 -0.39 -8.75 -1.17
CA LYS A 12 -0.95 -8.55 0.18
C LYS A 12 0.06 -8.87 1.28
N LYS A 13 0.90 -9.88 1.09
CA LYS A 13 1.93 -10.26 2.05
C LYS A 13 2.90 -9.10 2.34
N MET A 14 3.27 -8.35 1.31
CA MET A 14 4.12 -7.17 1.47
C MET A 14 3.37 -6.08 2.25
N THR A 15 2.10 -5.86 1.93
CA THR A 15 1.25 -4.88 2.62
C THR A 15 1.16 -5.21 4.11
N ASP A 16 0.93 -6.46 4.46
CA ASP A 16 0.84 -6.90 5.85
C ASP A 16 2.15 -6.67 6.60
N ARG A 17 3.29 -6.89 5.95
CA ARG A 17 4.61 -6.63 6.55
C ARG A 17 4.85 -5.14 6.76
N ILE A 18 4.44 -4.31 5.81
CA ILE A 18 4.56 -2.85 5.92
C ILE A 18 3.73 -2.36 7.09
N GLU A 19 2.49 -2.83 7.21
CA GLU A 19 1.59 -2.45 8.30
C GLU A 19 2.18 -2.84 9.65
N ALA A 20 2.66 -4.07 9.77
CA ALA A 20 3.26 -4.56 11.01
C ALA A 20 4.49 -3.74 11.41
N ALA A 21 5.38 -3.44 10.46
CA ALA A 21 6.58 -2.66 10.72
C ALA A 21 6.24 -1.22 11.14
N ALA A 22 5.27 -0.60 10.46
CA ALA A 22 4.85 0.77 10.78
C ALA A 22 4.21 0.85 12.18
N ASN A 23 3.39 -0.14 12.54
CA ASN A 23 2.77 -0.17 13.86
C ASN A 23 3.77 -0.32 15.01
N LYS A 24 4.91 -0.97 14.76
CA LYS A 24 5.97 -1.11 15.78
C LYS A 24 6.58 0.23 16.18
N VAL A 25 6.61 1.20 15.28
CA VAL A 25 7.26 2.50 15.50
C VAL A 25 6.26 3.64 15.64
N ALA A 26 4.98 3.36 15.49
CA ALA A 26 3.94 4.39 15.60
C ALA A 26 3.85 4.92 17.02
N SER A 27 3.63 6.23 17.15
CA SER A 27 3.41 6.88 18.43
C SER A 27 2.06 6.47 19.03
N ASN A 28 1.95 6.56 20.36
CA ASN A 28 0.68 6.34 21.03
C ASN A 28 -0.40 7.27 20.45
N GLY A 29 -1.57 6.70 20.19
CA GLY A 29 -2.66 7.46 19.59
C GLY A 29 -2.62 7.53 18.07
N THR A 30 -1.57 7.00 17.43
CA THR A 30 -1.48 6.92 15.97
C THR A 30 -1.94 5.55 15.51
N ARG A 31 -2.92 5.54 14.60
CA ARG A 31 -3.42 4.33 13.96
C ARG A 31 -2.87 4.26 12.54
N ILE A 32 -2.38 3.10 12.15
CA ILE A 32 -1.86 2.86 10.80
C ILE A 32 -2.71 1.80 10.12
N VAL A 33 -3.15 2.12 8.90
CA VAL A 33 -3.87 1.20 8.03
C VAL A 33 -3.09 1.09 6.73
N ALA A 34 -2.81 -0.12 6.31
CA ALA A 34 -2.15 -0.36 5.03
C ALA A 34 -3.07 -1.10 4.08
N THR A 35 -3.03 -0.72 2.82
CA THR A 35 -3.82 -1.35 1.77
C THR A 35 -2.98 -1.50 0.50
N ASN A 36 -3.48 -2.27 -0.44
CA ASN A 36 -2.86 -2.44 -1.74
C ASN A 36 -3.94 -2.58 -2.82
N PRO A 37 -3.62 -2.24 -4.09
CA PRO A 37 -4.55 -2.44 -5.19
C PRO A 37 -4.91 -3.92 -5.37
N LYS A 38 -6.11 -4.18 -5.83
CA LYS A 38 -6.57 -5.52 -6.19
C LYS A 38 -6.07 -5.92 -7.58
N ASN A 39 -5.85 -4.94 -8.44
CA ASN A 39 -5.43 -5.12 -9.83
C ASN A 39 -4.16 -4.30 -10.06
N GLY A 40 -3.29 -4.85 -10.91
CA GLY A 40 -2.03 -4.20 -11.25
C GLY A 40 -0.86 -5.17 -11.08
N PRO A 41 0.37 -4.67 -11.15
CA PRO A 41 1.55 -5.53 -11.03
C PRO A 41 1.74 -6.02 -9.59
N GLU A 42 2.14 -7.28 -9.44
CA GLU A 42 2.50 -7.82 -8.13
C GLU A 42 3.71 -7.10 -7.56
N SER A 43 4.63 -6.73 -8.41
CA SER A 43 5.88 -6.05 -8.05
C SER A 43 6.23 -5.05 -9.15
N ILE A 44 6.57 -3.85 -8.75
CA ILE A 44 6.99 -2.81 -9.68
C ILE A 44 8.48 -2.98 -9.93
N GLU A 45 8.85 -3.37 -11.18
CA GLU A 45 10.23 -3.66 -11.55
C GLU A 45 10.74 -2.79 -12.70
N GLY A 46 9.90 -1.90 -13.26
CA GLY A 46 10.28 -1.02 -14.36
C GLY A 46 9.22 0.02 -14.65
N TYR A 47 9.49 0.88 -15.62
CA TYR A 47 8.58 1.98 -15.98
C TYR A 47 7.21 1.51 -16.42
N TYR A 48 7.14 0.37 -17.09
CA TYR A 48 5.87 -0.21 -17.51
C TYR A 48 4.98 -0.54 -16.31
N ASP A 49 5.57 -1.15 -15.30
CA ASP A 49 4.86 -1.50 -14.07
C ASP A 49 4.46 -0.25 -13.29
N GLU A 50 5.29 0.79 -13.29
CA GLU A 50 4.97 2.06 -12.65
C GLU A 50 3.70 2.68 -13.22
N VAL A 51 3.54 2.63 -14.54
CA VAL A 51 2.33 3.14 -15.21
C VAL A 51 1.13 2.27 -14.88
N PHE A 52 1.28 0.95 -14.92
CA PHE A 52 0.20 0.00 -14.68
C PHE A 52 -0.32 0.01 -13.24
N CYS A 53 0.47 0.45 -12.27
CA CYS A 53 0.01 0.49 -10.88
C CYS A 53 -0.92 1.67 -10.62
N ILE A 54 -0.91 2.70 -11.46
CA ILE A 54 -1.67 3.93 -11.22
C ILE A 54 -3.19 3.71 -11.10
N PRO A 55 -3.86 3.01 -12.03
CA PRO A 55 -5.30 2.78 -11.89
C PRO A 55 -5.68 2.10 -10.57
N GLY A 56 -4.91 1.10 -10.14
CA GLY A 56 -5.15 0.39 -8.89
C GLY A 56 -4.98 1.29 -7.67
N ILE A 57 -3.96 2.15 -7.66
CA ILE A 57 -3.74 3.11 -6.60
C ILE A 57 -4.92 4.08 -6.50
N LEU A 58 -5.40 4.59 -7.65
CA LEU A 58 -6.54 5.50 -7.68
C LEU A 58 -7.81 4.84 -7.14
N GLU A 59 -8.03 3.57 -7.43
CA GLU A 59 -9.15 2.82 -6.85
C GLU A 59 -9.07 2.82 -5.32
N GLU A 60 -7.88 2.58 -4.74
CA GLU A 60 -7.71 2.55 -3.29
C GLU A 60 -7.90 3.93 -2.67
N VAL A 61 -7.55 4.99 -3.37
CA VAL A 61 -7.72 6.36 -2.87
C VAL A 61 -9.20 6.75 -2.84
N PHE A 62 -10.00 6.32 -3.83
CA PHE A 62 -11.38 6.74 -3.97
C PHE A 62 -12.41 5.76 -3.38
N LEU A 63 -11.96 4.68 -2.81
CA LEU A 63 -12.87 3.72 -2.15
C LEU A 63 -13.09 4.10 -0.65
#